data_6a58e97c2aa83ce29744e2abb2c93442
#
_entry.id   6a58e97c2aa83ce29744e2abb2c93442
#
_cell.length_a   1.000
_cell.length_b   1.000
_cell.length_c   1.000
_cell.angle_alpha   90.00
_cell.angle_beta   90.00
_cell.angle_gamma   90.00
#
_symmetry.space_group_name_H-M   'P 1'
#
loop_
_entity.id
_entity.type
_entity.pdbx_description
1 polymer ?
#
loop_
_entity_poly.entity_id
_entity_poly.type
_entity_poly.pdbx_seq_one_letter_code
_entity_poly.pdbx_strand_id
1 'polypeptide(L)'
;EENIDLRFLNEYIDSLAEELPAQRKKIFILSKRQNYTNKEIAEIMGISESTVATQLSLAVKFMREQLMKHYDKVIALLLAFFVNEM
;
A
#
# COMPACT_ATOMS: atom_id res chain seq x y z
N GLU A 1 20.83 0.04 -6.77
CA GLU A 1 20.15 -1.12 -7.37
C GLU A 1 19.03 -1.60 -6.47
N GLU A 2 19.33 -1.81 -5.20
CA GLU A 2 18.27 -2.19 -4.26
C GLU A 2 17.21 -1.09 -4.23
N ASN A 3 17.64 0.16 -4.35
CA ASN A 3 16.73 1.29 -4.30
C ASN A 3 15.74 1.29 -5.45
N ILE A 4 16.13 0.74 -6.60
CA ILE A 4 15.25 0.68 -7.74
C ILE A 4 14.04 -0.20 -7.42
N ASP A 5 14.27 -1.35 -6.77
CA ASP A 5 13.19 -2.25 -6.42
C ASP A 5 12.24 -1.61 -5.40
N LEU A 6 12.80 -0.92 -4.40
CA LEU A 6 11.98 -0.26 -3.39
C LEU A 6 11.17 0.88 -4.00
N ARG A 7 11.78 1.63 -4.92
CA ARG A 7 11.06 2.71 -5.57
C ARG A 7 9.89 2.17 -6.38
N PHE A 8 10.13 1.10 -7.13
CA PHE A 8 9.08 0.49 -7.93
C PHE A 8 7.91 0.03 -7.04
N LEU A 9 8.24 -0.63 -5.94
CA LEU A 9 7.21 -1.10 -5.02
C LEU A 9 6.42 0.06 -4.43
N ASN A 10 7.12 1.12 -4.03
CA ASN A 10 6.45 2.30 -3.49
C ASN A 10 5.53 2.95 -4.51
N GLU A 11 5.99 3.06 -5.75
CA GLU A 11 5.17 3.64 -6.81
C GLU A 11 3.95 2.77 -7.11
N TYR A 12 4.13 1.47 -7.05
CA TYR A 12 3.02 0.55 -7.27
C TYR A 12 1.97 0.70 -6.17
N ILE A 13 2.41 0.76 -4.91
CA ILE A 13 1.49 0.96 -3.80
C ILE A 13 0.76 2.30 -3.92
N ASP A 14 1.47 3.34 -4.32
CA ASP A 14 0.85 4.64 -4.54
C ASP A 14 -0.23 4.57 -5.61
N SER A 15 0.04 3.85 -6.69
CA SER A 15 -0.95 3.73 -7.75
C SER A 15 -2.16 2.92 -7.29
N LEU A 16 -1.96 1.90 -6.47
CA LEU A 16 -3.06 1.15 -5.90
C LEU A 16 -3.90 2.00 -4.97
N ALA A 17 -3.26 2.88 -4.20
CA ALA A 17 -3.98 3.77 -3.29
C ALA A 17 -4.94 4.68 -4.02
N GLU A 18 -4.63 5.04 -5.28
CA GLU A 18 -5.53 5.86 -6.07
C GLU A 18 -6.86 5.16 -6.36
N GLU A 19 -6.90 3.83 -6.26
CA GLU A 19 -8.12 3.07 -6.50
C GLU A 19 -9.00 2.95 -5.26
N LEU A 20 -8.52 3.40 -4.10
CA LEU A 20 -9.30 3.33 -2.88
C LEU A 20 -10.35 4.44 -2.84
N PRO A 21 -11.50 4.20 -2.17
CA PRO A 21 -12.44 5.29 -1.92
C PRO A 21 -11.75 6.43 -1.18
N ALA A 22 -12.22 7.65 -1.42
CA ALA A 22 -11.52 8.87 -0.98
C ALA A 22 -11.18 8.87 0.50
N GLN A 23 -12.14 8.51 1.37
CA GLN A 23 -11.88 8.50 2.80
C GLN A 23 -10.83 7.45 3.19
N ARG A 24 -10.97 6.25 2.62
CA ARG A 24 -10.04 5.16 2.89
C ARG A 24 -8.64 5.50 2.41
N LYS A 25 -8.55 6.11 1.23
CA LYS A 25 -7.28 6.54 0.68
C LYS A 25 -6.59 7.52 1.61
N LYS A 26 -7.33 8.53 2.10
CA LYS A 26 -6.76 9.53 2.99
C LYS A 26 -6.26 8.90 4.29
N ILE A 27 -7.05 8.00 4.86
CA ILE A 27 -6.66 7.31 6.09
C ILE A 27 -5.42 6.47 5.85
N PHE A 28 -5.37 5.76 4.71
CA PHE A 28 -4.21 4.94 4.36
C PHE A 28 -2.94 5.79 4.26
N ILE A 29 -3.03 6.93 3.58
CA ILE A 29 -1.88 7.81 3.42
C ILE A 29 -1.42 8.36 4.77
N LEU A 30 -2.35 8.82 5.60
CA LEU A 30 -2.00 9.35 6.91
C LEU A 30 -1.31 8.30 7.77
N SER A 31 -1.77 7.05 7.69
CA SER A 31 -1.21 5.97 8.49
C SER A 31 0.13 5.49 7.94
N LYS A 32 0.14 5.12 6.66
CA LYS A 32 1.27 4.38 6.11
C LYS A 32 2.37 5.26 5.53
N ARG A 33 2.01 6.45 5.07
CA ARG A 33 3.00 7.37 4.50
C ARG A 33 3.46 8.43 5.47
N GLN A 34 2.59 8.85 6.39
CA GLN A 34 2.90 9.94 7.31
C GLN A 34 3.01 9.50 8.77
N ASN A 35 2.78 8.21 9.01
CA ASN A 35 3.03 7.57 10.32
C ASN A 35 2.18 8.12 11.46
N TYR A 36 1.00 8.63 11.17
CA TYR A 36 0.07 9.03 12.21
C TYR A 36 -0.53 7.78 12.88
N THR A 37 -0.79 7.89 14.19
CA THR A 37 -1.48 6.82 14.90
C THR A 37 -2.96 6.85 14.58
N ASN A 38 -3.66 5.74 14.87
CA ASN A 38 -5.10 5.69 14.67
C ASN A 38 -5.83 6.77 15.45
N LYS A 39 -5.35 7.07 16.66
CA LYS A 39 -5.96 8.13 17.46
C LYS A 39 -5.79 9.48 16.77
N GLU A 40 -4.60 9.76 16.27
CA GLU A 40 -4.33 11.02 15.57
C GLU A 40 -5.16 11.13 14.32
N ILE A 41 -5.26 10.04 13.55
CA ILE A 41 -6.05 10.04 12.33
C ILE A 41 -7.52 10.28 12.65
N ALA A 42 -8.03 9.64 13.72
CA ALA A 42 -9.41 9.85 14.14
C ALA A 42 -9.67 11.32 14.44
N GLU A 43 -8.74 11.98 15.10
CA GLU A 43 -8.87 13.39 15.41
C GLU A 43 -8.83 14.25 14.15
N ILE A 44 -7.89 13.95 13.26
CA ILE A 44 -7.74 14.71 12.01
C ILE A 44 -8.99 14.58 11.15
N MET A 45 -9.52 13.37 11.05
CA MET A 45 -10.64 13.06 10.17
C MET A 45 -12.00 13.32 10.81
N GLY A 46 -12.04 13.49 12.14
CA GLY A 46 -13.31 13.68 12.84
C GLY A 46 -14.15 12.41 12.89
N ILE A 47 -13.52 11.26 13.03
CA ILE A 47 -14.18 9.96 13.08
C ILE A 47 -13.64 9.18 14.27
N SER A 48 -14.25 8.01 14.56
CA SER A 48 -13.80 7.19 15.67
C SER A 48 -12.55 6.40 15.33
N GLU A 49 -11.80 6.02 16.36
CA GLU A 49 -10.63 5.17 16.14
C GLU A 49 -11.01 3.82 15.56
N SER A 50 -12.17 3.28 15.96
CA SER A 50 -12.60 2.01 15.40
C SER A 50 -12.92 2.13 13.91
N THR A 51 -13.45 3.27 13.49
CA THR A 51 -13.67 3.50 12.06
C THR A 51 -12.34 3.57 11.32
N VAL A 52 -11.34 4.25 11.90
CA VAL A 52 -10.01 4.30 11.30
C VAL A 52 -9.46 2.88 11.15
N ALA A 53 -9.54 2.08 12.21
CA ALA A 53 -9.03 0.71 12.17
C ALA A 53 -9.72 -0.12 11.09
N THR A 54 -11.05 0.01 10.98
CA THR A 54 -11.80 -0.71 9.96
C THR A 54 -11.37 -0.30 8.57
N GLN A 55 -11.26 1.01 8.33
CA GLN A 55 -10.87 1.50 7.02
C GLN A 55 -9.45 1.07 6.65
N LEU A 56 -8.54 1.09 7.62
CA LEU A 56 -7.17 0.62 7.38
C LEU A 56 -7.14 -0.87 7.05
N SER A 57 -7.93 -1.67 7.78
CA SER A 57 -8.00 -3.10 7.49
C SER A 57 -8.46 -3.36 6.07
N LEU A 58 -9.47 -2.62 5.62
CA LEU A 58 -9.98 -2.77 4.26
C LEU A 58 -8.94 -2.33 3.24
N ALA A 59 -8.22 -1.24 3.51
CA ALA A 59 -7.17 -0.78 2.60
C ALA A 59 -6.05 -1.81 2.49
N VAL A 60 -5.59 -2.34 3.62
CA VAL A 60 -4.52 -3.34 3.63
C VAL A 60 -4.97 -4.61 2.93
N LYS A 61 -6.22 -5.02 3.15
CA LYS A 61 -6.75 -6.20 2.47
C LYS A 61 -6.73 -6.01 0.96
N PHE A 62 -7.15 -4.84 0.48
CA PHE A 62 -7.13 -4.54 -0.94
C PHE A 62 -5.70 -4.59 -1.49
N MET A 63 -4.75 -3.97 -0.77
CA MET A 63 -3.35 -3.99 -1.20
C MET A 63 -2.83 -5.42 -1.29
N ARG A 64 -3.11 -6.22 -0.27
CA ARG A 64 -2.66 -7.61 -0.25
C ARG A 64 -3.24 -8.40 -1.41
N GLU A 65 -4.52 -8.23 -1.68
CA GLU A 65 -5.16 -8.95 -2.77
C GLU A 65 -4.57 -8.57 -4.12
N GLN A 66 -4.28 -7.28 -4.32
CA GLN A 66 -3.68 -6.84 -5.57
C GLN A 66 -2.27 -7.37 -5.74
N LEU A 67 -1.48 -7.35 -4.67
CA LEU A 67 -0.13 -7.90 -4.72
C LEU A 67 -0.15 -9.38 -5.03
N MET A 68 -1.04 -10.13 -4.40
CA MET A 68 -1.16 -11.56 -4.65
C MET A 68 -1.59 -11.85 -6.08
N LYS A 69 -2.48 -11.00 -6.61
CA LYS A 69 -2.99 -11.16 -7.96
C LYS A 69 -1.87 -11.06 -9.00
N HIS A 70 -0.87 -10.24 -8.72
CA HIS A 70 0.24 -10.01 -9.65
C HIS A 70 1.52 -10.72 -9.23
N TYR A 71 1.39 -11.66 -8.31
CA TYR A 71 2.54 -12.36 -7.75
C TYR A 71 3.36 -13.05 -8.85
N ASP A 72 2.67 -13.72 -9.77
CA ASP A 72 3.35 -14.43 -10.85
C ASP A 72 4.18 -13.49 -11.72
N LYS A 73 3.64 -12.31 -11.99
CA LYS A 73 4.36 -11.32 -12.79
C LYS A 73 5.62 -10.84 -12.08
N VAL A 74 5.52 -10.61 -10.78
CA VAL A 74 6.67 -10.17 -10.00
C VAL A 74 7.74 -11.25 -10.00
N ILE A 75 7.34 -12.48 -9.78
CA ILE A 75 8.29 -13.61 -9.80
C ILE A 75 8.94 -13.74 -11.16
N ALA A 76 8.15 -13.63 -12.23
CA ALA A 76 8.68 -13.75 -13.59
C ALA A 76 9.72 -12.66 -13.88
N LEU A 77 9.44 -11.44 -13.44
CA LEU A 77 10.38 -10.33 -13.63
C LEU A 77 11.67 -10.55 -12.87
N LEU A 78 11.57 -11.04 -11.64
CA LEU A 78 12.75 -11.31 -10.83
C LEU A 78 13.59 -12.41 -11.46
N LEU A 79 12.95 -13.48 -11.93
CA LEU A 79 13.68 -14.56 -12.58
C LEU A 79 14.35 -14.09 -13.85
N ALA A 80 13.67 -13.29 -14.65
CA ALA A 80 14.25 -12.74 -15.87
C ALA A 80 15.47 -11.89 -15.56
N PHE A 81 15.35 -11.08 -14.50
CA PHE A 81 16.47 -10.26 -14.07
C PHE A 81 17.69 -11.09 -13.71
N PHE A 82 17.49 -12.14 -12.92
CA PHE A 82 18.60 -12.99 -12.52
C PHE A 82 19.18 -13.77 -13.67
N VAL A 83 18.33 -14.22 -14.59
CA VAL A 83 18.82 -14.92 -15.78
C VAL A 83 19.69 -14.01 -16.61
N ASN A 84 19.28 -12.76 -16.78
CA ASN A 84 20.05 -11.81 -17.56
C ASN A 84 21.39 -11.47 -16.93
N GLU A 85 21.47 -11.59 -15.60
CA GLU A 85 22.72 -11.37 -14.88
C GLU A 85 23.74 -12.45 -15.16
N MET A 86 23.29 -13.61 -15.55
CA MET A 86 24.16 -14.75 -15.79
C MET A 86 24.65 -14.76 -17.24
#